data_16766bcdec1004947eb2ad42dec82e2e
#
_entry.id   16766bcdec1004947eb2ad42dec82e2e
#
_cell.length_a   1.000
_cell.length_b   1.000
_cell.length_c   1.000
_cell.angle_alpha   90.00
_cell.angle_beta   90.00
_cell.angle_gamma   90.00
#
_symmetry.space_group_name_H-M   'P 1'
#
loop_
_entity.id
_entity.type
_entity.pdbx_description
1 polymer ?
#
loop_
_entity_poly.entity_id
_entity_poly.type
_entity_poly.pdbx_seq_one_letter_code
_entity_poly.pdbx_strand_id
1 'polypeptide(L)'
;MTSVRFRRDKSGRLSGFTVLGHTGYAPAGEDIVCAAVSALSQTAVNALEAVAGIEPEVIVRSGFLSARLPKGLRAKQRYEAQIILRSVRQGLEDIAKAYPGLVKVS
;
A
#
# COMPACT_ATOMS: atom_id res chain seq x y z
N MET A 1 3.94 -10.72 11.84
CA MET A 1 4.54 -10.23 10.56
C MET A 1 3.48 -9.57 9.71
N THR A 2 3.83 -8.49 9.05
CA THR A 2 2.94 -7.79 8.15
C THR A 2 3.30 -8.12 6.71
N SER A 3 2.31 -8.47 5.90
CA SER A 3 2.49 -8.76 4.49
C SER A 3 1.82 -7.69 3.64
N VAL A 4 2.55 -7.18 2.66
CA VAL A 4 2.00 -6.23 1.69
C VAL A 4 2.12 -6.86 0.33
N ARG A 5 0.98 -7.03 -0.35
CA ARG A 5 0.94 -7.61 -1.69
C ARG A 5 0.41 -6.58 -2.67
N PHE A 6 1.21 -6.29 -3.68
CA PHE A 6 0.78 -5.44 -4.78
C PHE A 6 0.19 -6.29 -5.89
N ARG A 7 -0.87 -5.79 -6.50
CA ARG A 7 -1.53 -6.44 -7.63
C ARG A 7 -1.18 -5.72 -8.91
N ARG A 8 -1.14 -6.49 -9.98
CA ARG A 8 -0.88 -5.95 -11.31
C ARG A 8 -2.02 -6.29 -12.25
N ASP A 9 -2.31 -5.40 -13.19
CA ASP A 9 -3.27 -5.65 -14.25
C ASP A 9 -2.63 -6.47 -15.37
N LYS A 10 -3.39 -6.71 -16.45
CA LYS A 10 -2.92 -7.51 -17.59
C LYS A 10 -1.70 -6.89 -18.28
N SER A 11 -1.54 -5.58 -18.20
CA SER A 11 -0.40 -4.89 -18.81
C SER A 11 0.81 -4.80 -17.88
N GLY A 12 0.72 -5.35 -16.68
CA GLY A 12 1.81 -5.33 -15.70
C GLY A 12 1.86 -4.08 -14.85
N ARG A 13 0.89 -3.19 -14.96
CA ARG A 13 0.82 -1.98 -14.13
C ARG A 13 0.23 -2.30 -12.78
N LEU A 14 0.65 -1.55 -11.78
CA LEU A 14 0.09 -1.72 -10.44
C LEU A 14 -1.38 -1.31 -10.44
N SER A 15 -2.24 -2.18 -9.92
CA SER A 15 -3.69 -1.96 -9.87
C SER A 15 -4.24 -1.84 -8.46
N GLY A 16 -3.41 -2.09 -7.45
CA GLY A 16 -3.82 -2.01 -6.07
C GLY A 16 -2.87 -2.74 -5.15
N PHE A 17 -3.22 -2.78 -3.88
CA PHE A 17 -2.43 -3.51 -2.90
C PHE A 17 -3.29 -3.95 -1.73
N THR A 18 -2.79 -4.93 -1.00
CA THR A 18 -3.41 -5.44 0.21
C THR A 18 -2.36 -5.47 1.32
N VAL A 19 -2.71 -4.95 2.48
CA VAL A 19 -1.88 -5.04 3.68
C VAL A 19 -2.59 -5.99 4.64
N LEU A 20 -1.89 -7.03 5.04
CA LEU A 20 -2.41 -8.03 5.95
C LEU A 20 -1.42 -8.25 7.07
N GLY A 21 -1.88 -8.18 8.30
CA GLY A 21 -1.03 -8.43 9.45
C GLY A 21 -1.54 -7.72 10.66
N HIS A 22 -1.02 -8.13 11.77
CA HIS A 22 -1.51 -7.72 13.04
C HIS A 22 -0.80 -6.49 13.57
N THR A 23 -1.57 -5.61 14.13
CA THR A 23 -1.08 -4.36 14.68
C THR A 23 -1.35 -4.24 16.18
N GLY A 24 -1.82 -5.29 16.83
CA GLY A 24 -2.23 -5.23 18.23
C GLY A 24 -1.08 -5.21 19.19
N TYR A 25 -0.85 -6.34 19.84
CA TYR A 25 0.15 -6.44 20.90
C TYR A 25 1.51 -6.88 20.37
N ALA A 26 2.04 -6.14 19.44
CA ALA A 26 3.36 -6.42 18.92
C ALA A 26 4.43 -5.94 19.91
N PRO A 27 5.60 -6.59 19.95
CA PRO A 27 6.75 -6.05 20.66
C PRO A 27 7.08 -4.65 20.17
N ALA A 28 7.72 -3.83 21.00
CA ALA A 28 7.95 -2.42 20.72
C ALA A 28 8.56 -2.15 19.34
N GLY A 29 9.49 -2.98 18.86
CA GLY A 29 10.10 -2.80 17.54
C GLY A 29 9.12 -3.06 16.40
N GLU A 30 8.17 -3.96 16.58
CA GLU A 30 7.15 -4.25 15.57
C GLU A 30 6.08 -3.18 15.52
N ASP A 31 5.77 -2.53 16.65
CA ASP A 31 4.82 -1.42 16.68
C ASP A 31 5.28 -0.25 15.81
N ILE A 32 6.56 0.06 15.86
CA ILE A 32 7.13 1.12 15.04
C ILE A 32 7.02 0.75 13.55
N VAL A 33 7.31 -0.49 13.23
CA VAL A 33 7.23 -0.99 11.85
C VAL A 33 5.79 -0.98 11.35
N CYS A 34 4.85 -1.43 12.19
CA CYS A 34 3.43 -1.40 11.83
C CYS A 34 2.94 0.02 11.58
N ALA A 35 3.38 0.98 12.41
CA ALA A 35 3.03 2.38 12.22
C ALA A 35 3.57 2.93 10.91
N ALA A 36 4.81 2.57 10.57
CA ALA A 36 5.41 3.00 9.30
C ALA A 36 4.68 2.42 8.09
N VAL A 37 4.35 1.14 8.13
CA VAL A 37 3.59 0.48 7.05
C VAL A 37 2.20 1.10 6.93
N SER A 38 1.53 1.36 8.04
CA SER A 38 0.21 2.00 8.04
C SER A 38 0.26 3.40 7.46
N ALA A 39 1.26 4.20 7.83
CA ALA A 39 1.41 5.56 7.32
C ALA A 39 1.60 5.57 5.81
N LEU A 40 2.47 4.72 5.29
CA LEU A 40 2.70 4.62 3.85
C LEU A 40 1.48 4.11 3.10
N SER A 41 0.80 3.11 3.65
CA SER A 41 -0.39 2.54 3.02
C SER A 41 -1.54 3.54 2.96
N GLN A 42 -1.76 4.27 4.04
CA GLN A 42 -2.78 5.32 4.06
C GLN A 42 -2.41 6.49 3.18
N THR A 43 -1.13 6.81 3.10
CA THR A 43 -0.65 7.84 2.18
C THR A 43 -0.97 7.47 0.73
N ALA A 44 -0.79 6.20 0.36
CA ALA A 44 -1.14 5.75 -0.99
C ALA A 44 -2.62 5.98 -1.29
N VAL A 45 -3.50 5.58 -0.38
CA VAL A 45 -4.95 5.76 -0.53
C VAL A 45 -5.30 7.25 -0.63
N ASN A 46 -4.79 8.05 0.29
CA ASN A 46 -5.10 9.47 0.34
C ASN A 46 -4.51 10.24 -0.84
N ALA A 47 -3.31 9.88 -1.30
CA ALA A 47 -2.68 10.53 -2.43
C ALA A 47 -3.39 10.20 -3.76
N LEU A 48 -3.89 8.99 -3.92
CA LEU A 48 -4.70 8.65 -5.09
C LEU A 48 -5.87 9.62 -5.23
N GLU A 49 -6.49 9.98 -4.13
CA GLU A 49 -7.61 10.91 -4.12
C GLU A 49 -7.15 12.37 -4.23
N ALA A 50 -6.27 12.79 -3.34
CA ALA A 50 -5.87 14.19 -3.24
C ALA A 50 -5.00 14.66 -4.41
N VAL A 51 -4.15 13.80 -4.94
CA VAL A 51 -3.19 14.16 -6.00
C VAL A 51 -3.72 13.80 -7.38
N ALA A 52 -4.27 12.58 -7.52
CA ALA A 52 -4.69 12.07 -8.82
C ALA A 52 -6.20 12.18 -9.07
N GLY A 53 -6.97 12.59 -8.07
CA GLY A 53 -8.43 12.68 -8.22
C GLY A 53 -9.10 11.34 -8.44
N ILE A 54 -8.50 10.27 -7.93
CA ILE A 54 -9.02 8.92 -8.06
C ILE A 54 -9.66 8.51 -6.74
N GLU A 55 -10.86 7.97 -6.81
CA GLU A 55 -11.52 7.39 -5.65
C GLU A 55 -11.27 5.88 -5.65
N PRO A 56 -10.27 5.38 -4.89
CA PRO A 56 -9.99 3.95 -4.90
C PRO A 56 -11.07 3.17 -4.17
N GLU A 57 -11.22 1.90 -4.53
CA GLU A 57 -12.09 0.98 -3.80
C GLU A 57 -11.31 0.48 -2.61
N VAL A 58 -11.74 0.85 -1.40
CA VAL A 58 -11.01 0.56 -0.16
C VAL A 58 -11.84 -0.30 0.77
N ILE A 59 -11.21 -1.33 1.33
CA ILE A 59 -11.80 -2.16 2.38
C ILE A 59 -10.84 -2.10 3.56
N VAL A 60 -11.35 -1.72 4.72
CA VAL A 60 -10.56 -1.64 5.95
C VAL A 60 -11.22 -2.49 7.02
N ARG A 61 -10.43 -3.36 7.63
CA ARG A 61 -10.83 -4.17 8.77
C ARG A 61 -9.65 -4.26 9.73
N SER A 62 -9.87 -4.82 10.91
CA SER A 62 -8.78 -5.03 11.86
C SER A 62 -7.68 -5.88 11.22
N GLY A 63 -6.47 -5.32 11.14
CA GLY A 63 -5.32 -6.01 10.54
C GLY A 63 -5.40 -6.21 9.04
N PHE A 64 -6.30 -5.49 8.35
CA PHE A 64 -6.51 -5.67 6.90
C PHE A 64 -6.83 -4.35 6.24
N LEU A 65 -6.12 -4.05 5.15
CA LEU A 65 -6.41 -2.93 4.25
C LEU A 65 -6.28 -3.42 2.82
N SER A 66 -7.28 -3.16 2.00
CA SER A 66 -7.21 -3.41 0.57
C SER A 66 -7.59 -2.15 -0.16
N ALA A 67 -6.79 -1.77 -1.16
CA ALA A 67 -7.07 -0.63 -2.01
C ALA A 67 -6.91 -1.07 -3.46
N ARG A 68 -7.88 -0.71 -4.31
CA ARG A 68 -7.86 -1.07 -5.71
C ARG A 68 -8.25 0.14 -6.55
N LEU A 69 -7.57 0.31 -7.68
CA LEU A 69 -7.92 1.35 -8.63
C LEU A 69 -9.25 1.00 -9.30
N PRO A 70 -10.15 1.98 -9.47
CA PRO A 70 -11.39 1.76 -10.19
C PRO A 70 -11.12 1.63 -11.69
N LYS A 71 -12.11 1.14 -12.41
CA LYS A 71 -12.07 1.09 -13.87
C LYS A 71 -12.35 2.48 -14.47
N GLY A 72 -11.99 2.66 -15.73
CA GLY A 72 -12.35 3.85 -16.46
C GLY A 72 -11.53 5.09 -16.15
N LEU A 73 -10.33 4.92 -15.64
CA LEU A 73 -9.44 6.04 -15.37
C LEU A 73 -8.94 6.68 -16.66
N ARG A 74 -8.80 8.00 -16.63
CA ARG A 74 -8.16 8.74 -17.73
C ARG A 74 -6.66 8.44 -17.75
N ALA A 75 -6.03 8.65 -18.90
CA ALA A 75 -4.61 8.36 -19.06
C ALA A 75 -3.74 9.09 -18.04
N LYS A 76 -4.03 10.35 -17.76
CA LYS A 76 -3.31 11.12 -16.76
C LYS A 76 -3.44 10.51 -15.37
N GLN A 77 -4.64 10.08 -15.01
CA GLN A 77 -4.89 9.44 -13.72
C GLN A 77 -4.14 8.12 -13.60
N ARG A 78 -4.14 7.31 -14.66
CA ARG A 78 -3.39 6.05 -14.66
C ARG A 78 -1.89 6.30 -14.47
N TYR A 79 -1.36 7.32 -15.13
CA TYR A 79 0.05 7.67 -15.01
C TYR A 79 0.39 8.11 -13.57
N GLU A 80 -0.42 9.00 -13.01
CA GLU A 80 -0.21 9.50 -11.66
C GLU A 80 -0.35 8.39 -10.62
N ALA A 81 -1.32 7.49 -10.82
CA ALA A 81 -1.51 6.35 -9.93
C ALA A 81 -0.29 5.44 -9.89
N GLN A 82 0.35 5.21 -11.05
CA GLN A 82 1.57 4.39 -11.09
C GLN A 82 2.70 5.04 -10.30
N ILE A 83 2.87 6.35 -10.42
CA ILE A 83 3.90 7.07 -9.66
C ILE A 83 3.64 6.95 -8.17
N ILE A 84 2.40 7.17 -7.75
CA ILE A 84 2.03 7.08 -6.33
C ILE A 84 2.26 5.67 -5.79
N LEU A 85 1.71 4.66 -6.47
CA LEU A 85 1.82 3.27 -6.00
C LEU A 85 3.26 2.77 -6.03
N ARG A 86 4.03 3.11 -7.04
CA ARG A 86 5.43 2.72 -7.13
C ARG A 86 6.27 3.39 -6.04
N SER A 87 5.99 4.66 -5.75
CA SER A 87 6.70 5.39 -4.70
C SER A 87 6.43 4.80 -3.32
N VAL A 88 5.17 4.51 -3.03
CA VAL A 88 4.80 3.89 -1.76
C VAL A 88 5.37 2.48 -1.65
N ARG A 89 5.33 1.71 -2.73
CA ARG A 89 5.94 0.38 -2.75
C ARG A 89 7.44 0.43 -2.44
N GLN A 90 8.13 1.41 -3.01
CA GLN A 90 9.55 1.61 -2.73
C GLN A 90 9.79 1.83 -1.24
N GLY A 91 9.00 2.69 -0.61
CA GLY A 91 9.12 2.94 0.83
C GLY A 91 8.85 1.69 1.66
N LEU A 92 7.86 0.89 1.27
CA LEU A 92 7.57 -0.36 1.96
C LEU A 92 8.69 -1.38 1.80
N GLU A 93 9.30 -1.46 0.63
CA GLU A 93 10.45 -2.34 0.39
C GLU A 93 11.65 -1.90 1.23
N ASP A 94 11.86 -0.59 1.37
CA ASP A 94 12.94 -0.06 2.21
C ASP A 94 12.73 -0.45 3.68
N ILE A 95 11.49 -0.39 4.16
CA ILE A 95 11.14 -0.83 5.51
C ILE A 95 11.41 -2.32 5.66
N ALA A 96 11.01 -3.13 4.67
CA ALA A 96 11.22 -4.57 4.72
C ALA A 96 12.71 -4.93 4.80
N LYS A 97 13.56 -4.17 4.13
CA LYS A 97 15.01 -4.36 4.20
C LYS A 97 15.59 -3.95 5.54
N ALA A 98 15.09 -2.85 6.10
CA ALA A 98 15.58 -2.34 7.37
C ALA A 98 15.16 -3.21 8.56
N TYR A 99 14.03 -3.91 8.43
CA TYR A 99 13.50 -4.74 9.51
C TYR A 99 13.19 -6.15 8.98
N PRO A 100 14.25 -6.95 8.72
CA PRO A 100 14.06 -8.30 8.15
C PRO A 100 13.17 -9.16 9.02
N GLY A 101 12.27 -9.88 8.39
CA GLY A 101 11.37 -10.80 9.10
C GLY A 101 10.11 -10.15 9.67
N LEU A 102 10.00 -8.83 9.65
CA LEU A 102 8.83 -8.13 10.18
C LEU A 102 7.85 -7.70 9.09
N VAL A 103 8.32 -7.44 7.88
CA VAL A 103 7.50 -7.03 6.75
C VAL A 103 7.91 -7.80 5.51
N LYS A 104 6.93 -8.28 4.78
CA LYS A 104 7.14 -8.94 3.48
C LYS A 104 6.36 -8.17 2.42
N VAL A 105 7.06 -7.72 1.38
CA VAL A 105 6.45 -7.03 0.24
C VAL A 105 6.56 -7.91 -1.00
N SER A 106 5.44 -8.10 -1.71
CA SER A 106 5.42 -8.91 -2.91
C SER A 106 4.54 -8.31 -4.02
#